data_2c7b190e17ca8f46d1bfed4d3e993167
#
_entry.id   2c7b190e17ca8f46d1bfed4d3e993167
#
_cell.length_a   1.000
_cell.length_b   1.000
_cell.length_c   1.000
_cell.angle_alpha   90.00
_cell.angle_beta   90.00
_cell.angle_gamma   90.00
#
_symmetry.space_group_name_H-M   'P 1'
#
loop_
_entity.id
_entity.type
_entity.pdbx_description
1 polymer ?
#
loop_
_entity_poly.entity_id
_entity_poly.type
_entity_poly.pdbx_seq_one_letter_code
_entity_poly.pdbx_strand_id
1 'polypeptide(L)'
;RDVRDHRHLLGLGRVLFDRVEWRAAARPSWIEGLWFGATPESEPTATAAPTGSIAFPAGGFYILRHEQDYLLLNCNPPGTNGVGTHKHNDLLSVELYIDGEDILVDPGCFLYTSDPQAYNRFRSTRAHSTVTVDQAEQNRLIPGKLFCLHPDSRVQVLQWESGGPVERLVAEHDGAARLELAPVL
;
A
#
# COMPACT_ATOMS: atom_id res chain seq x y z
N ARG A 1 -2.07 -4.13 -22.91
CA ARG A 1 -1.28 -4.08 -21.66
C ARG A 1 -2.23 -4.29 -20.49
N ASP A 2 -1.93 -5.24 -19.60
CA ASP A 2 -2.68 -5.38 -18.36
C ASP A 2 -2.38 -4.16 -17.47
N VAL A 3 -3.40 -3.40 -17.12
CA VAL A 3 -3.25 -2.17 -16.33
C VAL A 3 -2.79 -2.46 -14.89
N ARG A 4 -2.92 -3.70 -14.44
CA ARG A 4 -2.47 -4.17 -13.12
C ARG A 4 -1.01 -4.64 -13.12
N ASP A 5 -0.40 -4.80 -14.27
CA ASP A 5 0.99 -5.25 -14.37
C ASP A 5 1.95 -4.07 -14.37
N HIS A 6 2.51 -3.79 -13.21
CA HIS A 6 3.47 -2.71 -12.98
C HIS A 6 4.95 -3.13 -13.17
N ARG A 7 5.23 -4.36 -13.60
CA ARG A 7 6.60 -4.84 -13.80
C ARG A 7 7.42 -4.02 -14.78
N HIS A 8 6.78 -3.25 -15.64
CA HIS A 8 7.46 -2.28 -16.50
C HIS A 8 8.24 -1.22 -15.72
N LEU A 9 7.79 -0.86 -14.50
CA LEU A 9 8.49 0.07 -13.63
C LEU A 9 9.83 -0.48 -13.14
N LEU A 10 9.95 -1.80 -12.98
CA LEU A 10 11.21 -2.45 -12.63
C LEU A 10 12.25 -2.30 -13.72
N GLY A 11 11.83 -2.35 -15.00
CA GLY A 11 12.71 -2.11 -16.15
C GLY A 11 13.30 -0.69 -16.11
N LEU A 12 12.48 0.31 -15.87
CA LEU A 12 12.92 1.68 -15.72
C LEU A 12 13.80 1.88 -14.46
N GLY A 13 13.36 1.33 -13.33
CA GLY A 13 14.09 1.41 -12.07
C GLY A 13 15.48 0.79 -12.17
N ARG A 14 15.63 -0.33 -12.91
CA ARG A 14 16.93 -0.94 -13.19
C ARG A 14 17.89 0.05 -13.85
N VAL A 15 17.41 0.75 -14.88
CA VAL A 15 18.23 1.72 -15.62
C VAL A 15 18.63 2.91 -14.73
N LEU A 16 17.68 3.44 -13.98
CA LEU A 16 17.88 4.63 -13.14
C LEU A 16 18.75 4.38 -11.91
N PHE A 17 18.68 3.16 -11.35
CA PHE A 17 19.31 2.85 -10.05
C PHE A 17 20.37 1.76 -10.15
N ASP A 18 20.71 1.31 -11.37
CA ASP A 18 21.69 0.24 -11.64
C ASP A 18 21.41 -1.06 -10.84
N ARG A 19 20.12 -1.43 -10.74
CA ARG A 19 19.66 -2.59 -9.97
C ARG A 19 19.49 -3.79 -10.89
N VAL A 20 20.58 -4.54 -11.10
CA VAL A 20 20.62 -5.71 -11.99
C VAL A 20 19.65 -6.81 -11.58
N GLU A 21 19.37 -6.94 -10.30
CA GLU A 21 18.45 -7.94 -9.74
C GLU A 21 16.99 -7.71 -10.17
N TRP A 22 16.62 -6.51 -10.58
CA TRP A 22 15.27 -6.23 -11.09
C TRP A 22 15.07 -6.67 -12.54
N ARG A 23 16.15 -7.02 -13.21
CA ARG A 23 16.14 -7.39 -14.64
C ARG A 23 15.17 -8.54 -14.93
N ALA A 24 15.15 -9.54 -14.09
CA ALA A 24 14.37 -10.74 -14.32
C ALA A 24 12.89 -10.61 -14.02
N ALA A 25 12.53 -9.78 -13.06
CA ALA A 25 11.14 -9.47 -12.76
C ALA A 25 10.57 -8.39 -13.69
N ALA A 26 11.43 -7.63 -14.38
CA ALA A 26 11.02 -6.55 -15.27
C ALA A 26 10.32 -7.07 -16.51
N ARG A 27 9.20 -6.47 -16.90
CA ARG A 27 8.72 -6.57 -18.28
C ARG A 27 9.53 -5.62 -19.18
N PRO A 28 9.82 -6.02 -20.42
CA PRO A 28 10.47 -5.13 -21.37
C PRO A 28 9.64 -3.86 -21.55
N SER A 29 10.16 -2.76 -21.08
CA SER A 29 9.63 -1.41 -21.27
C SER A 29 10.74 -0.56 -21.86
N TRP A 30 11.30 -1.06 -22.96
CA TRP A 30 12.49 -0.49 -23.56
C TRP A 30 12.26 0.91 -24.14
N ILE A 31 11.01 1.27 -24.51
CA ILE A 31 10.69 2.61 -24.99
C ILE A 31 10.97 3.66 -23.92
N GLU A 32 10.45 3.44 -22.70
CA GLU A 32 10.73 4.33 -21.57
C GLU A 32 12.21 4.30 -21.18
N GLY A 33 12.83 3.13 -21.25
CA GLY A 33 14.26 2.96 -21.01
C GLY A 33 15.14 3.76 -21.97
N LEU A 34 14.77 3.88 -23.25
CA LEU A 34 15.50 4.67 -24.25
C LEU A 34 15.62 6.15 -23.85
N TRP A 35 14.57 6.73 -23.22
CA TRP A 35 14.61 8.11 -22.72
C TRP A 35 15.66 8.32 -21.64
N PHE A 36 16.08 7.25 -20.96
CA PHE A 36 17.10 7.25 -19.90
C PHE A 36 18.41 6.59 -20.33
N GLY A 37 18.62 6.43 -21.64
CA GLY A 37 19.87 5.92 -22.18
C GLY A 37 20.05 4.40 -22.11
N ALA A 38 18.97 3.64 -21.86
CA ALA A 38 19.06 2.19 -21.90
C ALA A 38 19.28 1.69 -23.33
N THR A 39 20.17 0.73 -23.50
CA THR A 39 20.33 -0.04 -24.74
C THR A 39 19.38 -1.24 -24.73
N PRO A 40 18.84 -1.65 -25.90
CA PRO A 40 18.12 -2.90 -26.01
C PRO A 40 19.02 -4.06 -25.57
N GLU A 41 18.66 -4.73 -24.53
CA GLU A 41 19.36 -5.93 -24.05
C GLU A 41 18.54 -7.17 -24.38
N SER A 42 19.22 -8.32 -24.47
CA SER A 42 18.58 -9.61 -24.63
C SER A 42 17.57 -9.89 -23.53
N GLU A 43 16.51 -10.63 -23.85
CA GLU A 43 15.45 -11.05 -22.93
C GLU A 43 16.03 -11.53 -21.59
N PRO A 44 15.53 -11.05 -20.46
CA PRO A 44 16.00 -11.48 -19.16
C PRO A 44 15.63 -12.94 -18.91
N THR A 45 16.57 -13.71 -18.40
CA THR A 45 16.26 -15.01 -17.80
C THR A 45 15.42 -14.75 -16.55
N ALA A 46 14.26 -15.38 -16.42
CA ALA A 46 13.38 -15.21 -15.27
C ALA A 46 14.13 -15.58 -13.98
N THR A 47 14.30 -14.64 -13.06
CA THR A 47 14.67 -14.95 -11.67
C THR A 47 13.40 -15.13 -10.86
N ALA A 48 13.46 -16.03 -9.88
CA ALA A 48 12.36 -16.27 -8.97
C ALA A 48 11.95 -14.95 -8.26
N ALA A 49 10.66 -14.78 -8.04
CA ALA A 49 10.15 -13.71 -7.20
C ALA A 49 10.75 -13.84 -5.78
N PRO A 50 10.86 -12.74 -5.02
CA PRO A 50 11.25 -12.82 -3.61
C PRO A 50 10.35 -13.83 -2.88
N THR A 51 10.96 -14.80 -2.18
CA THR A 51 10.21 -15.90 -1.54
C THR A 51 9.93 -15.67 -0.06
N GLY A 52 10.47 -14.61 0.54
CA GLY A 52 10.35 -14.34 1.97
C GLY A 52 9.57 -13.06 2.28
N SER A 53 9.18 -12.98 3.53
CA SER A 53 8.55 -11.77 4.10
C SER A 53 9.52 -10.61 4.12
N ILE A 54 9.00 -9.41 3.88
CA ILE A 54 9.82 -8.20 3.75
C ILE A 54 9.13 -7.01 4.42
N ALA A 55 9.92 -6.16 5.06
CA ALA A 55 9.47 -4.90 5.64
C ALA A 55 10.09 -3.70 4.91
N PHE A 56 9.27 -2.67 4.72
CA PHE A 56 9.66 -1.34 4.25
C PHE A 56 9.29 -0.28 5.30
N PRO A 57 9.99 -0.24 6.46
CA PRO A 57 9.57 0.58 7.59
C PRO A 57 9.47 2.08 7.27
N ALA A 58 10.36 2.61 6.42
CA ALA A 58 10.32 4.00 5.99
C ALA A 58 9.07 4.34 5.15
N GLY A 59 8.54 3.35 4.43
CA GLY A 59 7.29 3.47 3.65
C GLY A 59 6.06 2.99 4.40
N GLY A 60 6.23 2.35 5.56
CA GLY A 60 5.13 1.80 6.36
C GLY A 60 4.48 0.55 5.76
N PHE A 61 5.15 -0.16 4.86
CA PHE A 61 4.60 -1.37 4.25
C PHE A 61 5.30 -2.62 4.78
N TYR A 62 4.50 -3.64 5.09
CA TYR A 62 4.97 -4.92 5.60
C TYR A 62 4.28 -6.06 4.84
N ILE A 63 5.05 -7.00 4.34
CA ILE A 63 4.55 -8.11 3.55
C ILE A 63 4.97 -9.42 4.23
N LEU A 64 4.01 -10.17 4.73
CA LEU A 64 4.19 -11.57 5.13
C LEU A 64 3.97 -12.42 3.89
N ARG A 65 4.88 -13.36 3.62
CA ARG A 65 4.85 -14.15 2.40
C ARG A 65 5.20 -15.61 2.66
N HIS A 66 4.40 -16.49 2.08
CA HIS A 66 4.68 -17.91 2.01
C HIS A 66 4.48 -18.40 0.57
N GLU A 67 5.54 -18.79 -0.10
CA GLU A 67 5.52 -19.14 -1.52
C GLU A 67 4.91 -18.02 -2.39
N GLN A 68 3.73 -18.27 -2.97
CA GLN A 68 3.02 -17.28 -3.78
C GLN A 68 1.98 -16.49 -2.99
N ASP A 69 1.60 -16.97 -1.81
CA ASP A 69 0.66 -16.31 -0.93
C ASP A 69 1.29 -15.10 -0.25
N TYR A 70 0.53 -14.05 -0.08
CA TYR A 70 1.00 -12.91 0.69
C TYR A 70 -0.13 -12.17 1.40
N LEU A 71 0.26 -11.55 2.50
CA LEU A 71 -0.52 -10.54 3.20
C LEU A 71 0.30 -9.26 3.25
N LEU A 72 -0.22 -8.18 2.68
CA LEU A 72 0.34 -6.85 2.81
C LEU A 72 -0.41 -6.10 3.91
N LEU A 73 0.30 -5.49 4.83
CA LEU A 73 -0.24 -4.59 5.85
C LEU A 73 0.27 -3.17 5.62
N ASN A 74 -0.65 -2.21 5.60
CA ASN A 74 -0.37 -0.79 5.46
C ASN A 74 -0.26 -0.10 6.83
N CYS A 75 0.96 0.20 7.25
CA CYS A 75 1.27 0.99 8.43
C CYS A 75 1.79 2.39 8.06
N ASN A 76 1.41 2.90 6.91
CA ASN A 76 1.90 4.19 6.41
C ASN A 76 1.14 5.34 7.09
N PRO A 77 1.83 6.32 7.71
CA PRO A 77 1.18 7.43 8.39
C PRO A 77 0.32 8.29 7.44
N PRO A 78 -0.68 9.01 7.95
CA PRO A 78 -1.65 9.77 7.15
C PRO A 78 -1.01 11.03 6.53
N GLY A 79 -0.19 10.85 5.52
CA GLY A 79 0.36 11.93 4.71
C GLY A 79 1.30 12.90 5.44
N THR A 80 1.89 13.83 4.70
CA THR A 80 2.81 14.83 5.25
C THR A 80 2.02 16.01 5.80
N ASN A 81 2.11 16.26 7.12
CA ASN A 81 1.49 17.40 7.81
C ASN A 81 0.00 17.61 7.48
N GLY A 82 -0.77 16.53 7.33
CA GLY A 82 -2.19 16.58 6.99
C GLY A 82 -2.47 16.87 5.50
N VAL A 83 -1.46 16.95 4.66
CA VAL A 83 -1.65 16.95 3.20
C VAL A 83 -1.96 15.53 2.76
N GLY A 84 -3.25 15.21 2.66
CA GLY A 84 -3.75 13.89 2.31
C GLY A 84 -3.89 13.66 0.80
N THR A 85 -3.07 14.31 -0.03
CA THR A 85 -3.01 14.05 -1.46
C THR A 85 -2.58 12.60 -1.68
N HIS A 86 -3.37 11.85 -2.40
CA HIS A 86 -3.16 10.42 -2.63
C HIS A 86 -3.13 9.56 -1.34
N LYS A 87 -3.74 10.05 -0.25
CA LYS A 87 -3.88 9.33 1.01
C LYS A 87 -5.34 9.03 1.31
N HIS A 88 -5.54 7.83 1.84
CA HIS A 88 -6.82 7.32 2.28
C HIS A 88 -6.82 7.09 3.80
N ASN A 89 -7.97 6.78 4.36
CA ASN A 89 -8.13 6.34 5.75
C ASN A 89 -7.99 4.82 5.81
N ASP A 90 -6.78 4.35 5.53
CA ASP A 90 -6.42 2.97 5.27
C ASP A 90 -5.36 2.41 6.24
N LEU A 91 -5.22 3.05 7.43
CA LEU A 91 -4.30 2.57 8.45
C LEU A 91 -4.64 1.13 8.86
N LEU A 92 -3.62 0.30 8.90
CA LEU A 92 -3.70 -1.14 9.17
C LEU A 92 -4.66 -1.88 8.22
N SER A 93 -4.89 -1.34 7.02
CA SER A 93 -5.57 -2.10 5.97
C SER A 93 -4.70 -3.25 5.51
N VAL A 94 -5.36 -4.34 5.15
CA VAL A 94 -4.72 -5.55 4.64
C VAL A 94 -5.15 -5.85 3.22
N GLU A 95 -4.20 -6.29 2.42
CA GLU A 95 -4.45 -6.98 1.16
C GLU A 95 -4.00 -8.43 1.32
N LEU A 96 -4.81 -9.36 0.86
CA LEU A 96 -4.58 -10.78 1.03
C LEU A 96 -4.76 -11.52 -0.29
N TYR A 97 -3.73 -12.24 -0.67
CA TYR A 97 -3.70 -13.12 -1.84
C TYR A 97 -3.36 -14.53 -1.39
N ILE A 98 -4.21 -15.51 -1.69
CA ILE A 98 -4.07 -16.91 -1.30
C ILE A 98 -4.52 -17.81 -2.46
N ASP A 99 -3.78 -18.88 -2.71
CA ASP A 99 -4.11 -19.92 -3.69
C ASP A 99 -4.43 -19.39 -5.09
N GLY A 100 -3.76 -18.31 -5.50
CA GLY A 100 -3.94 -17.72 -6.82
C GLY A 100 -5.09 -16.70 -6.91
N GLU A 101 -5.75 -16.37 -5.80
CA GLU A 101 -6.90 -15.47 -5.75
C GLU A 101 -6.69 -14.28 -4.83
N ASP A 102 -7.21 -13.12 -5.24
CA ASP A 102 -7.31 -11.93 -4.42
C ASP A 102 -8.49 -12.07 -3.46
N ILE A 103 -8.20 -12.23 -2.16
CA ILE A 103 -9.22 -12.39 -1.10
C ILE A 103 -9.63 -11.04 -0.51
N LEU A 104 -8.65 -10.21 -0.19
CA LEU A 104 -8.85 -8.83 0.26
C LEU A 104 -8.05 -7.91 -0.63
N VAL A 105 -8.70 -6.87 -1.14
CA VAL A 105 -8.09 -5.91 -2.07
C VAL A 105 -8.34 -4.48 -1.64
N ASP A 106 -7.44 -3.59 -2.01
CA ASP A 106 -7.69 -2.15 -1.92
C ASP A 106 -8.58 -1.69 -3.09
N PRO A 107 -9.64 -0.90 -2.83
CA PRO A 107 -10.56 -0.46 -3.88
C PRO A 107 -9.98 0.65 -4.79
N GLY A 108 -8.81 1.19 -4.47
CA GLY A 108 -8.24 2.32 -5.16
C GLY A 108 -9.01 3.62 -4.94
N CYS A 109 -8.80 4.61 -5.81
CA CYS A 109 -9.38 5.95 -5.67
C CYS A 109 -10.58 6.22 -6.56
N PHE A 110 -10.85 5.37 -7.53
CA PHE A 110 -11.92 5.47 -8.56
C PHE A 110 -11.91 6.79 -9.34
N LEU A 111 -12.24 7.92 -8.70
CA LEU A 111 -12.27 9.26 -9.28
C LEU A 111 -11.54 10.26 -8.38
N TYR A 112 -11.11 11.38 -8.95
CA TYR A 112 -10.53 12.49 -8.20
C TYR A 112 -11.50 13.67 -8.12
N THR A 113 -11.29 14.71 -8.95
CA THR A 113 -12.00 15.98 -8.88
C THR A 113 -13.34 15.98 -9.59
N SER A 114 -13.59 15.03 -10.47
CA SER A 114 -14.82 14.95 -11.27
C SER A 114 -16.05 14.60 -10.43
N ASP A 115 -15.87 13.84 -9.35
CA ASP A 115 -16.90 13.52 -8.37
C ASP A 115 -16.32 13.53 -6.95
N PRO A 116 -16.42 14.64 -6.22
CA PRO A 116 -15.90 14.75 -4.86
C PRO A 116 -16.52 13.79 -3.86
N GLN A 117 -17.78 13.41 -4.06
CA GLN A 117 -18.47 12.49 -3.14
C GLN A 117 -17.96 11.06 -3.36
N ALA A 118 -17.82 10.64 -4.61
CA ALA A 118 -17.23 9.34 -4.93
C ALA A 118 -15.79 9.26 -4.44
N TYR A 119 -14.98 10.30 -4.69
CA TYR A 119 -13.60 10.37 -4.17
C TYR A 119 -13.54 10.20 -2.65
N ASN A 120 -14.35 10.95 -1.89
CA ASN A 120 -14.37 10.84 -0.43
C ASN A 120 -14.87 9.47 0.06
N ARG A 121 -15.79 8.83 -0.67
CA ARG A 121 -16.26 7.48 -0.35
C ARG A 121 -15.15 6.45 -0.51
N PHE A 122 -14.37 6.51 -1.61
CA PHE A 122 -13.29 5.56 -1.87
C PHE A 122 -12.08 5.73 -0.94
N ARG A 123 -11.84 6.92 -0.42
CA ARG A 123 -10.76 7.15 0.56
C ARG A 123 -11.22 7.08 2.03
N SER A 124 -12.48 6.73 2.29
CA SER A 124 -13.01 6.59 3.65
C SER A 124 -12.53 5.29 4.30
N THR A 125 -12.47 5.23 5.62
CA THR A 125 -12.10 4.03 6.38
C THR A 125 -12.92 2.81 5.97
N ARG A 126 -14.21 3.01 5.72
CA ARG A 126 -15.16 1.94 5.35
C ARG A 126 -14.91 1.32 3.97
N ALA A 127 -14.15 1.97 3.12
CA ALA A 127 -13.82 1.46 1.79
C ALA A 127 -12.67 0.44 1.83
N HIS A 128 -11.89 0.42 2.90
CA HIS A 128 -10.68 -0.39 3.01
C HIS A 128 -10.87 -1.59 3.95
N SER A 129 -10.02 -2.59 3.79
CA SER A 129 -9.99 -3.81 4.62
C SER A 129 -9.31 -3.54 5.96
N THR A 130 -9.90 -2.65 6.76
CA THR A 130 -9.43 -2.25 8.09
C THR A 130 -10.58 -2.13 9.09
N VAL A 131 -10.26 -1.93 10.36
CA VAL A 131 -11.25 -1.82 11.43
C VAL A 131 -11.88 -0.41 11.43
N THR A 132 -13.21 -0.38 11.49
CA THR A 132 -13.99 0.84 11.72
C THR A 132 -14.63 0.77 13.10
N VAL A 133 -14.43 1.80 13.93
CA VAL A 133 -15.05 1.93 15.24
C VAL A 133 -16.15 2.97 15.17
N ASP A 134 -17.37 2.62 15.59
CA ASP A 134 -18.57 3.48 15.58
C ASP A 134 -18.81 4.21 14.26
N GLN A 135 -18.46 3.57 13.15
CA GLN A 135 -18.53 4.13 11.80
C GLN A 135 -17.72 5.43 11.60
N ALA A 136 -16.80 5.72 12.51
CA ALA A 136 -15.96 6.91 12.42
C ALA A 136 -14.78 6.72 11.45
N GLU A 137 -14.38 7.81 10.86
CA GLU A 137 -13.17 7.88 10.05
C GLU A 137 -11.91 7.87 10.94
N GLN A 138 -10.86 7.14 10.54
CA GLN A 138 -9.57 7.15 11.25
C GLN A 138 -8.96 8.55 11.30
N ASN A 139 -9.07 9.30 10.21
CA ASN A 139 -8.73 10.71 10.11
C ASN A 139 -9.90 11.48 9.53
N ARG A 140 -10.30 12.59 10.15
CA ARG A 140 -11.44 13.37 9.67
C ARG A 140 -11.20 13.93 8.27
N LEU A 141 -12.18 13.79 7.41
CA LEU A 141 -12.21 14.47 6.13
C LEU A 141 -12.46 15.96 6.34
N ILE A 142 -11.76 16.83 5.59
CA ILE A 142 -11.93 18.27 5.70
C ILE A 142 -12.97 18.70 4.66
N PRO A 143 -14.12 19.24 5.09
CA PRO A 143 -15.16 19.73 4.17
C PRO A 143 -14.60 20.71 3.15
N GLY A 144 -14.94 20.51 1.87
CA GLY A 144 -14.49 21.37 0.78
C GLY A 144 -13.02 21.26 0.37
N LYS A 145 -12.23 20.35 1.02
CA LYS A 145 -10.82 20.13 0.68
C LYS A 145 -10.58 18.66 0.33
N LEU A 146 -10.63 18.33 -0.95
CA LEU A 146 -10.52 16.95 -1.44
C LEU A 146 -9.18 16.29 -1.11
N PHE A 147 -8.09 17.05 -1.09
CA PHE A 147 -6.75 16.51 -0.97
C PHE A 147 -6.13 16.71 0.42
N CYS A 148 -6.97 16.94 1.43
CA CYS A 148 -6.51 17.11 2.80
C CYS A 148 -7.27 16.16 3.73
N LEU A 149 -6.55 15.68 4.75
CA LEU A 149 -7.07 14.97 5.91
C LEU A 149 -6.61 15.71 7.17
N HIS A 150 -7.38 15.65 8.24
CA HIS A 150 -6.84 15.96 9.56
C HIS A 150 -5.86 14.84 9.95
N PRO A 151 -4.63 15.14 10.39
CA PRO A 151 -3.69 14.13 10.86
C PRO A 151 -4.06 13.72 12.30
N ASP A 152 -5.24 13.14 12.45
CA ASP A 152 -5.83 12.82 13.76
C ASP A 152 -5.25 11.53 14.35
N SER A 153 -4.67 10.67 13.52
CA SER A 153 -4.21 9.35 13.94
C SER A 153 -2.71 9.18 13.74
N ARG A 154 -2.15 8.33 14.60
CA ARG A 154 -0.79 7.82 14.47
C ARG A 154 -0.84 6.32 14.34
N VAL A 155 0.15 5.76 13.67
CA VAL A 155 0.33 4.32 13.52
C VAL A 155 1.71 3.94 14.04
N GLN A 156 1.81 2.80 14.71
CA GLN A 156 3.08 2.28 15.22
C GLN A 156 3.14 0.77 15.01
N VAL A 157 4.28 0.30 14.50
CA VAL A 157 4.60 -1.13 14.48
C VAL A 157 5.32 -1.47 15.79
N LEU A 158 4.75 -2.39 16.55
CA LEU A 158 5.24 -2.82 17.85
C LEU A 158 6.18 -4.02 17.74
N GLN A 159 5.94 -4.90 16.74
CA GLN A 159 6.69 -6.12 16.54
C GLN A 159 6.71 -6.50 15.07
N TRP A 160 7.89 -6.91 14.60
CA TRP A 160 8.08 -7.54 13.30
C TRP A 160 9.04 -8.71 13.46
N GLU A 161 8.57 -9.91 13.16
CA GLU A 161 9.36 -11.14 13.16
C GLU A 161 9.14 -11.87 11.84
N SER A 162 10.21 -12.20 11.14
CA SER A 162 10.16 -12.91 9.87
C SER A 162 11.29 -13.92 9.73
N GLY A 163 11.13 -14.87 8.80
CA GLY A 163 12.12 -15.91 8.52
C GLY A 163 12.12 -17.11 9.48
N GLY A 164 11.19 -17.16 10.42
CA GLY A 164 10.97 -18.30 11.32
C GLY A 164 9.78 -19.18 10.90
N PRO A 165 9.49 -20.23 11.66
CA PRO A 165 8.32 -21.10 11.41
C PRO A 165 6.98 -20.40 11.66
N VAL A 166 6.99 -19.34 12.43
CA VAL A 166 5.87 -18.40 12.62
C VAL A 166 6.39 -17.02 12.41
N GLU A 167 5.74 -16.27 11.54
CA GLU A 167 6.04 -14.87 11.31
C GLU A 167 4.98 -14.01 11.95
N ARG A 168 5.38 -12.85 12.47
CA ARG A 168 4.48 -12.01 13.24
C ARG A 168 4.67 -10.53 12.93
N LEU A 169 3.56 -9.86 12.74
CA LEU A 169 3.47 -8.41 12.72
C LEU A 169 2.43 -7.97 13.75
N VAL A 170 2.84 -7.07 14.65
CA VAL A 170 1.93 -6.41 15.60
C VAL A 170 2.04 -4.92 15.38
N ALA A 171 0.91 -4.29 15.12
CA ALA A 171 0.83 -2.85 14.91
C ALA A 171 -0.44 -2.29 15.54
N GLU A 172 -0.41 -1.01 15.87
CA GLU A 172 -1.55 -0.30 16.42
C GLU A 172 -1.71 1.09 15.81
N HIS A 173 -2.92 1.64 15.87
CA HIS A 173 -3.18 3.04 15.58
C HIS A 173 -4.18 3.62 16.57
N ASP A 174 -4.12 4.94 16.78
CA ASP A 174 -4.96 5.68 17.72
C ASP A 174 -6.12 6.43 17.03
N GLY A 175 -6.46 6.11 15.79
CA GLY A 175 -7.48 6.80 15.01
C GLY A 175 -8.88 6.82 15.63
N ALA A 176 -9.18 5.87 16.53
CA ALA A 176 -10.43 5.83 17.30
C ALA A 176 -10.31 6.49 18.69
N ALA A 177 -9.13 6.88 19.14
CA ALA A 177 -8.92 7.38 20.50
C ALA A 177 -9.65 8.71 20.80
N ARG A 178 -10.02 9.46 19.77
CA ARG A 178 -10.82 10.69 19.89
C ARG A 178 -12.32 10.45 20.07
N LEU A 179 -12.77 9.20 19.91
CA LEU A 179 -14.19 8.88 20.10
C LEU A 179 -14.47 8.85 21.60
N GLU A 180 -15.41 9.65 22.03
CA GLU A 180 -15.97 9.52 23.37
C GLU A 180 -16.78 8.22 23.38
N LEU A 181 -16.20 7.16 23.92
CA LEU A 181 -16.92 5.93 24.17
C LEU A 181 -17.97 6.26 25.25
N ALA A 182 -19.24 6.24 24.88
CA ALA A 182 -20.31 6.31 25.86
C ALA A 182 -20.09 5.19 26.86
N PRO A 183 -20.18 5.45 28.20
CA PRO A 183 -20.05 4.39 29.18
C PRO A 183 -21.13 3.34 28.87
N VAL A 184 -20.69 2.11 28.68
CA VAL A 184 -21.61 0.98 28.56
C VAL A 184 -22.18 0.79 29.97
N LEU A 185 -23.45 1.17 30.13
CA LEU A 185 -24.23 0.93 31.36
C LEU A 185 -24.63 -0.54 31.45
#